data_e738206daa959881d2967806e12f3380
#
_entry.id   e738206daa959881d2967806e12f3380
#
_cell.length_a   1.000
_cell.length_b   1.000
_cell.length_c   1.000
_cell.angle_alpha   90.00
_cell.angle_beta   90.00
_cell.angle_gamma   90.00
#
_symmetry.space_group_name_H-M   'P 1'
#
loop_
_entity.id
_entity.type
_entity.pdbx_description
1 polymer ?
#
loop_
_entity_poly.entity_id
_entity_poly.type
_entity_poly.pdbx_seq_one_letter_code
_entity_poly.pdbx_strand_id
1 'polypeptide(L)'
;HIFCRPDQVKSEFLRVMDIINIIFKALNFKDFEAQISLRDPNNTEKYIGSDEVWEEAERAIIEACEEKGLPARKETGEAAFYGPKLDFMIKDALGRRWQLGTIQVDYNLPERFKLEYTGADNEKHRPVMIHRAPFGSMERFIAVLIEHTAGHFPLWLTPDQVVILPISEKFNDYAKQVSEYLNNNDVRATVDDRNEKIGRKIRDNEMK
;
A
#
# COMPACT_ATOMS: atom_id res chain seq x y z
N HIS A 1 6.65 -8.41 -6.50
CA HIS A 1 7.76 -8.06 -7.41
C HIS A 1 7.27 -8.04 -8.85
N ILE A 2 7.88 -7.18 -9.67
CA ILE A 2 7.68 -7.11 -11.10
C ILE A 2 9.02 -7.41 -11.76
N PHE A 3 9.03 -8.29 -12.74
CA PHE A 3 10.17 -8.54 -13.60
C PHE A 3 9.85 -8.02 -14.98
N CYS A 4 10.64 -7.10 -15.48
CA CYS A 4 10.38 -6.43 -16.75
C CYS A 4 11.67 -6.23 -17.57
N ARG A 5 11.52 -5.90 -18.83
CA ARG A 5 12.65 -5.48 -19.67
C ARG A 5 13.09 -4.06 -19.25
N PRO A 6 14.36 -3.67 -19.51
CA PRO A 6 14.85 -2.32 -19.21
C PRO A 6 13.97 -1.21 -19.80
N ASP A 7 13.50 -1.37 -21.03
CA ASP A 7 12.63 -0.41 -21.71
C ASP A 7 11.22 -0.26 -21.09
N GLN A 8 10.81 -1.19 -20.22
CA GLN A 8 9.52 -1.20 -19.54
C GLN A 8 9.59 -0.61 -18.11
N VAL A 9 10.78 -0.39 -17.55
CA VAL A 9 10.94 0.03 -16.15
C VAL A 9 10.09 1.26 -15.82
N LYS A 10 10.19 2.31 -16.62
CA LYS A 10 9.44 3.55 -16.40
C LYS A 10 7.94 3.31 -16.42
N SER A 11 7.42 2.58 -17.40
CA SER A 11 5.98 2.33 -17.54
C SER A 11 5.43 1.48 -16.38
N GLU A 12 6.18 0.47 -15.94
CA GLU A 12 5.78 -0.36 -14.80
C GLU A 12 5.87 0.43 -13.48
N PHE A 13 6.89 1.28 -13.33
CA PHE A 13 7.01 2.16 -12.18
C PHE A 13 5.82 3.12 -12.05
N LEU A 14 5.42 3.76 -13.17
CA LEU A 14 4.25 4.63 -13.22
C LEU A 14 2.95 3.91 -12.86
N ARG A 15 2.77 2.66 -13.30
CA ARG A 15 1.61 1.83 -12.92
C ARG A 15 1.56 1.55 -11.42
N VAL A 16 2.71 1.30 -10.80
CA VAL A 16 2.76 1.11 -9.33
C VAL A 16 2.41 2.39 -8.60
N MET A 17 2.87 3.55 -9.07
CA MET A 17 2.46 4.85 -8.52
C MET A 17 0.95 5.04 -8.60
N ASP A 18 0.33 4.65 -9.72
CA ASP A 18 -1.13 4.73 -9.88
C ASP A 18 -1.88 3.84 -8.87
N ILE A 19 -1.37 2.62 -8.61
CA ILE A 19 -1.95 1.73 -7.58
C ILE A 19 -1.87 2.38 -6.20
N ILE A 20 -0.73 2.95 -5.83
CA ILE A 20 -0.57 3.64 -4.53
C ILE A 20 -1.54 4.82 -4.43
N ASN A 21 -1.66 5.62 -5.49
CA ASN A 21 -2.59 6.75 -5.54
C ASN A 21 -4.07 6.32 -5.41
N ILE A 22 -4.47 5.21 -6.05
CA ILE A 22 -5.81 4.64 -5.92
C ILE A 22 -6.09 4.27 -4.45
N ILE A 23 -5.15 3.60 -3.79
CA ILE A 23 -5.27 3.19 -2.39
C ILE A 23 -5.37 4.40 -1.47
N PHE A 24 -4.46 5.37 -1.62
CA PHE A 24 -4.45 6.57 -0.78
C PHE A 24 -5.73 7.39 -0.96
N LYS A 25 -6.21 7.50 -2.20
CA LYS A 25 -7.49 8.17 -2.49
C LYS A 25 -8.68 7.44 -1.88
N ALA A 26 -8.74 6.10 -1.98
CA ALA A 26 -9.82 5.29 -1.42
C ALA A 26 -9.91 5.41 0.10
N LEU A 27 -8.77 5.64 0.78
CA LEU A 27 -8.66 5.80 2.21
C LEU A 27 -8.62 7.26 2.66
N ASN A 28 -8.77 8.21 1.71
CA ASN A 28 -8.74 9.67 1.97
C ASN A 28 -7.41 10.16 2.60
N PHE A 29 -6.29 9.49 2.31
CA PHE A 29 -4.96 9.99 2.63
C PHE A 29 -4.58 11.12 1.66
N LYS A 30 -4.84 12.37 2.04
CA LYS A 30 -4.62 13.55 1.18
C LYS A 30 -3.23 14.15 1.35
N ASP A 31 -2.71 14.12 2.57
CA ASP A 31 -1.48 14.78 2.96
C ASP A 31 -0.35 13.74 3.06
N PHE A 32 0.21 13.35 1.92
CA PHE A 32 1.40 12.53 1.88
C PHE A 32 2.57 13.26 1.22
N GLU A 33 3.77 12.92 1.63
CA GLU A 33 5.02 13.41 1.05
C GLU A 33 5.70 12.29 0.28
N ALA A 34 6.13 12.55 -0.96
CA ALA A 34 6.96 11.63 -1.71
C ALA A 34 8.44 11.92 -1.42
N GLN A 35 9.24 10.88 -1.25
CA GLN A 35 10.67 10.96 -1.00
C GLN A 35 11.43 10.04 -1.95
N ILE A 36 12.31 10.61 -2.76
CA ILE A 36 13.25 9.84 -3.59
C ILE A 36 14.52 9.64 -2.76
N SER A 37 14.80 8.40 -2.43
CA SER A 37 15.99 8.01 -1.68
C SER A 37 17.09 7.57 -2.65
N LEU A 38 18.15 8.38 -2.72
CA LEU A 38 19.28 8.25 -3.61
C LEU A 38 20.50 7.65 -2.88
N ARG A 39 21.46 7.10 -3.61
CA ARG A 39 22.73 6.66 -3.04
C ARG A 39 23.54 7.83 -2.48
N ASP A 40 24.46 7.53 -1.56
CA ASP A 40 25.45 8.48 -1.07
C ASP A 40 26.68 8.46 -2.00
N PRO A 41 26.95 9.53 -2.76
CA PRO A 41 28.10 9.59 -3.64
C PRO A 41 29.45 9.59 -2.91
N ASN A 42 29.46 9.89 -1.61
CA ASN A 42 30.66 9.90 -0.78
C ASN A 42 30.92 8.56 -0.09
N ASN A 43 29.99 7.60 -0.19
CA ASN A 43 30.09 6.28 0.45
C ASN A 43 29.57 5.19 -0.51
N THR A 44 30.20 5.06 -1.66
CA THR A 44 29.77 4.16 -2.73
C THR A 44 29.97 2.67 -2.39
N GLU A 45 30.88 2.35 -1.47
CA GLU A 45 31.14 0.97 -1.03
C GLU A 45 29.94 0.30 -0.36
N LYS A 46 28.99 1.09 0.14
CA LYS A 46 27.74 0.62 0.74
C LYS A 46 26.78 0.00 -0.29
N TYR A 47 26.96 0.35 -1.57
CA TYR A 47 26.02 0.02 -2.63
C TYR A 47 26.61 -1.00 -3.61
N ILE A 48 25.77 -1.92 -4.08
CA ILE A 48 26.17 -2.93 -5.06
C ILE A 48 25.81 -2.48 -6.48
N GLY A 49 26.58 -2.90 -7.47
CA GLY A 49 26.41 -2.57 -8.88
C GLY A 49 27.35 -1.46 -9.37
N SER A 50 27.29 -1.16 -10.66
CA SER A 50 28.10 -0.11 -11.27
C SER A 50 27.44 1.26 -11.15
N ASP A 51 28.23 2.31 -11.35
CA ASP A 51 27.73 3.70 -11.31
C ASP A 51 26.69 3.96 -12.40
N GLU A 52 26.88 3.41 -13.59
CA GLU A 52 25.97 3.55 -14.73
C GLU A 52 24.58 3.00 -14.41
N VAL A 53 24.52 1.83 -13.76
CA VAL A 53 23.27 1.18 -13.33
C VAL A 53 22.54 2.05 -12.31
N TRP A 54 23.25 2.64 -11.37
CA TRP A 54 22.67 3.54 -10.38
C TRP A 54 22.16 4.82 -10.99
N GLU A 55 22.93 5.45 -11.89
CA GLU A 55 22.51 6.67 -12.59
C GLU A 55 21.26 6.44 -13.43
N GLU A 56 21.15 5.30 -14.10
CA GLU A 56 19.95 4.93 -14.87
C GLU A 56 18.74 4.73 -13.97
N ALA A 57 18.90 3.99 -12.86
CA ALA A 57 17.83 3.74 -11.93
C ALA A 57 17.33 5.02 -11.22
N GLU A 58 18.25 5.86 -10.76
CA GLU A 58 17.93 7.13 -10.10
C GLU A 58 17.23 8.09 -11.08
N ARG A 59 17.71 8.20 -12.30
CA ARG A 59 17.11 8.99 -13.36
C ARG A 59 15.69 8.51 -13.66
N ALA A 60 15.47 7.20 -13.81
CA ALA A 60 14.16 6.64 -14.12
C ALA A 60 13.11 7.01 -13.04
N ILE A 61 13.49 6.97 -11.76
CA ILE A 61 12.60 7.36 -10.66
C ILE A 61 12.29 8.86 -10.69
N ILE A 62 13.31 9.70 -10.90
CA ILE A 62 13.14 11.16 -10.96
C ILE A 62 12.21 11.54 -12.11
N GLU A 63 12.46 11.03 -13.31
CA GLU A 63 11.63 11.28 -14.49
C GLU A 63 10.19 10.80 -14.31
N ALA A 64 9.98 9.67 -13.64
CA ALA A 64 8.64 9.16 -13.35
C ALA A 64 7.86 10.08 -12.41
N CYS A 65 8.53 10.64 -11.39
CA CYS A 65 7.91 11.62 -10.49
C CYS A 65 7.56 12.93 -11.23
N GLU A 66 8.45 13.42 -12.07
CA GLU A 66 8.23 14.62 -12.89
C GLU A 66 7.04 14.42 -13.86
N GLU A 67 6.97 13.28 -14.55
CA GLU A 67 5.88 12.96 -15.47
C GLU A 67 4.51 12.90 -14.77
N LYS A 68 4.46 12.40 -13.55
CA LYS A 68 3.24 12.38 -12.73
C LYS A 68 2.93 13.72 -12.06
N GLY A 69 3.80 14.71 -12.19
CA GLY A 69 3.67 15.97 -11.45
C GLY A 69 3.68 15.78 -9.93
N LEU A 70 4.36 14.71 -9.47
CA LEU A 70 4.49 14.37 -8.05
C LEU A 70 5.69 15.10 -7.46
N PRO A 71 5.50 16.13 -6.62
CA PRO A 71 6.60 16.77 -5.92
C PRO A 71 7.25 15.79 -4.95
N ALA A 72 8.50 15.46 -5.19
CA ALA A 72 9.24 14.53 -4.36
C ALA A 72 10.51 15.17 -3.81
N ARG A 73 10.73 15.00 -2.51
CA ARG A 73 11.96 15.42 -1.84
C ARG A 73 13.07 14.42 -2.15
N LYS A 74 14.25 14.88 -2.53
CA LYS A 74 15.42 14.04 -2.76
C LYS A 74 16.24 13.92 -1.47
N GLU A 75 16.50 12.69 -1.04
CA GLU A 75 17.30 12.37 0.15
C GLU A 75 18.48 11.50 -0.27
N THR A 76 19.68 12.03 -0.08
CA THR A 76 20.93 11.34 -0.38
C THR A 76 21.35 10.44 0.77
N GLY A 77 21.79 9.22 0.48
CA GLY A 77 22.24 8.26 1.48
C GLY A 77 21.17 7.33 2.03
N GLU A 78 19.89 7.55 1.67
CA GLU A 78 18.74 6.79 2.15
C GLU A 78 18.31 5.65 1.22
N ALA A 79 19.00 5.46 0.09
CA ALA A 79 18.76 4.34 -0.82
C ALA A 79 19.07 3.00 -0.15
N ALA A 80 18.37 1.93 -0.58
CA ALA A 80 18.76 0.57 -0.24
C ALA A 80 20.10 0.24 -0.90
N PHE A 81 20.85 -0.72 -0.34
CA PHE A 81 22.17 -1.09 -0.88
C PHE A 81 22.11 -1.64 -2.32
N TYR A 82 20.95 -2.09 -2.77
CA TYR A 82 20.73 -2.71 -4.08
C TYR A 82 19.98 -1.81 -5.09
N GLY A 83 19.47 -0.65 -4.68
CA GLY A 83 18.79 0.26 -5.60
C GLY A 83 18.15 1.46 -4.94
N PRO A 84 17.87 2.51 -5.73
CA PRO A 84 17.15 3.68 -5.28
C PRO A 84 15.67 3.36 -5.07
N LYS A 85 14.97 4.21 -4.31
CA LYS A 85 13.56 4.00 -3.99
C LYS A 85 12.76 5.29 -3.96
N LEU A 86 11.47 5.17 -4.25
CA LEU A 86 10.46 6.19 -4.01
C LEU A 86 9.61 5.75 -2.82
N ASP A 87 9.64 6.52 -1.74
CA ASP A 87 8.88 6.28 -0.53
C ASP A 87 7.72 7.27 -0.42
N PHE A 88 6.59 6.80 0.09
CA PHE A 88 5.42 7.60 0.39
C PHE A 88 5.25 7.72 1.89
N MET A 89 5.43 8.93 2.40
CA MET A 89 5.40 9.25 3.83
C MET A 89 4.06 9.87 4.20
N ILE A 90 3.39 9.31 5.19
CA ILE A 90 2.13 9.83 5.74
C ILE A 90 2.40 10.34 7.16
N LYS A 91 1.71 11.42 7.54
CA LYS A 91 1.72 11.93 8.91
C LYS A 91 0.56 11.33 9.70
N ASP A 92 0.86 10.87 10.90
CA ASP A 92 -0.16 10.48 11.87
C ASP A 92 -0.83 11.70 12.53
N ALA A 93 -1.79 11.44 13.42
CA ALA A 93 -2.52 12.50 14.11
C ALA A 93 -1.61 13.40 14.99
N LEU A 94 -0.42 12.94 15.37
CA LEU A 94 0.58 13.69 16.14
C LEU A 94 1.62 14.37 15.24
N GLY A 95 1.50 14.26 13.90
CA GLY A 95 2.44 14.83 12.95
C GLY A 95 3.71 13.99 12.73
N ARG A 96 3.83 12.78 13.30
CA ARG A 96 4.96 11.88 13.06
C ARG A 96 4.88 11.29 11.66
N ARG A 97 6.01 11.21 10.98
CA ARG A 97 6.12 10.69 9.62
C ARG A 97 6.27 9.17 9.62
N TRP A 98 5.44 8.48 8.84
CA TRP A 98 5.48 7.04 8.66
C TRP A 98 5.60 6.69 7.17
N GLN A 99 6.59 5.89 6.84
CA GLN A 99 6.71 5.32 5.50
C GLN A 99 5.66 4.22 5.33
N LEU A 100 4.75 4.40 4.38
CA LEU A 100 3.76 3.41 4.00
C LEU A 100 4.10 2.77 2.65
N GLY A 101 3.91 3.51 1.56
CA GLY A 101 4.23 2.97 0.23
C GLY A 101 5.72 3.04 -0.09
N THR A 102 6.21 2.06 -0.85
CA THR A 102 7.55 2.12 -1.45
C THR A 102 7.58 1.42 -2.79
N ILE A 103 8.40 1.95 -3.70
CA ILE A 103 8.74 1.38 -5.00
C ILE A 103 10.26 1.44 -5.14
N GLN A 104 10.90 0.32 -5.48
CA GLN A 104 12.36 0.25 -5.63
C GLN A 104 12.70 -0.38 -6.97
N VAL A 105 13.65 0.23 -7.68
CA VAL A 105 14.19 -0.33 -8.93
C VAL A 105 15.48 -1.07 -8.59
N ASP A 106 15.59 -2.30 -9.03
CA ASP A 106 16.70 -3.19 -8.71
C ASP A 106 17.22 -3.88 -9.97
N TYR A 107 18.42 -3.49 -10.35
CA TYR A 107 19.20 -4.13 -11.41
C TYR A 107 20.18 -5.18 -10.86
N ASN A 108 20.44 -5.17 -9.56
CA ASN A 108 21.51 -5.92 -8.93
C ASN A 108 21.14 -7.36 -8.58
N LEU A 109 19.97 -7.58 -7.96
CA LEU A 109 19.53 -8.92 -7.62
C LEU A 109 19.28 -9.80 -8.84
N PRO A 110 18.69 -9.32 -9.95
CA PRO A 110 18.61 -10.10 -11.18
C PRO A 110 19.96 -10.59 -11.68
N GLU A 111 21.00 -9.75 -11.58
CA GLU A 111 22.37 -10.14 -11.94
C GLU A 111 22.93 -11.21 -10.99
N ARG A 112 22.80 -11.01 -9.68
CA ARG A 112 23.28 -11.96 -8.66
C ARG A 112 22.62 -13.33 -8.74
N PHE A 113 21.32 -13.36 -9.04
CA PHE A 113 20.55 -14.59 -9.22
C PHE A 113 20.67 -15.16 -10.63
N LYS A 114 21.41 -14.49 -11.53
CA LYS A 114 21.56 -14.87 -12.94
C LYS A 114 20.22 -15.10 -13.63
N LEU A 115 19.24 -14.22 -13.34
CA LEU A 115 17.93 -14.28 -13.98
C LEU A 115 18.07 -13.94 -15.46
N GLU A 116 17.32 -14.64 -16.30
CA GLU A 116 17.36 -14.44 -17.76
C GLU A 116 15.97 -14.58 -18.35
N TYR A 117 15.72 -13.82 -19.41
CA TYR A 117 14.58 -14.03 -20.30
C TYR A 117 15.06 -14.11 -21.75
N THR A 118 14.28 -14.74 -22.61
CA THR A 118 14.57 -14.79 -24.04
C THR A 118 13.93 -13.59 -24.72
N GLY A 119 14.73 -12.74 -25.36
CA GLY A 119 14.26 -11.57 -26.10
C GLY A 119 13.63 -11.90 -27.44
N ALA A 120 13.10 -10.88 -28.11
CA ALA A 120 12.56 -11.01 -29.47
C ALA A 120 13.63 -11.38 -30.52
N ASP A 121 14.89 -11.11 -30.21
CA ASP A 121 16.09 -11.50 -30.97
C ASP A 121 16.50 -12.96 -30.74
N ASN A 122 15.76 -13.69 -29.92
CA ASN A 122 16.04 -15.06 -29.48
C ASN A 122 17.31 -15.21 -28.64
N GLU A 123 17.86 -14.11 -28.11
CA GLU A 123 19.00 -14.08 -27.22
C GLU A 123 18.57 -13.98 -25.75
N LYS A 124 19.51 -14.27 -24.83
CA LYS A 124 19.29 -14.18 -23.38
C LYS A 124 19.61 -12.78 -22.88
N HIS A 125 18.67 -12.20 -22.18
CA HIS A 125 18.78 -10.86 -21.60
C HIS A 125 18.53 -10.89 -20.10
N ARG A 126 19.08 -9.89 -19.36
CA ARG A 126 18.86 -9.69 -17.94
C ARG A 126 17.59 -8.86 -17.72
N PRO A 127 16.62 -9.33 -16.92
CA PRO A 127 15.48 -8.51 -16.53
C PRO A 127 15.88 -7.47 -15.48
N VAL A 128 15.06 -6.45 -15.33
CA VAL A 128 15.06 -5.53 -14.17
C VAL A 128 13.97 -5.98 -13.20
N MET A 129 14.23 -5.85 -11.90
CA MET A 129 13.25 -6.13 -10.86
C MET A 129 12.74 -4.82 -10.26
N ILE A 130 11.43 -4.74 -10.04
CA ILE A 130 10.80 -3.68 -9.27
C ILE A 130 10.18 -4.30 -8.03
N HIS A 131 10.65 -3.89 -6.86
CA HIS A 131 10.04 -4.20 -5.59
C HIS A 131 8.94 -3.18 -5.32
N ARG A 132 7.77 -3.64 -4.92
CA ARG A 132 6.67 -2.76 -4.57
C ARG A 132 5.97 -3.20 -3.29
N ALA A 133 5.71 -2.24 -2.43
CA ALA A 133 4.91 -2.41 -1.23
C ALA A 133 3.95 -1.22 -1.11
N PRO A 134 2.74 -1.27 -1.70
CA PRO A 134 1.83 -0.14 -1.72
C PRO A 134 1.40 0.36 -0.33
N PHE A 135 1.37 -0.53 0.66
CA PHE A 135 1.02 -0.20 2.05
C PHE A 135 2.22 -0.14 3.00
N GLY A 136 3.40 -0.61 2.58
CA GLY A 136 4.49 -0.94 3.49
C GLY A 136 4.17 -2.21 4.30
N SER A 137 4.40 -2.20 5.62
CA SER A 137 3.92 -3.29 6.47
C SER A 137 2.45 -3.13 6.81
N MET A 138 1.73 -4.24 6.87
CA MET A 138 0.29 -4.27 7.16
C MET A 138 0.00 -3.73 8.57
N GLU A 139 0.84 -4.05 9.53
CA GLU A 139 0.69 -3.63 10.93
C GLU A 139 0.81 -2.09 11.05
N ARG A 140 1.82 -1.51 10.41
CA ARG A 140 2.00 -0.05 10.38
C ARG A 140 0.86 0.63 9.64
N PHE A 141 0.45 0.08 8.52
CA PHE A 141 -0.66 0.62 7.73
C PHE A 141 -1.96 0.63 8.54
N ILE A 142 -2.30 -0.48 9.20
CA ILE A 142 -3.50 -0.58 10.05
C ILE A 142 -3.42 0.42 11.20
N ALA A 143 -2.28 0.55 11.86
CA ALA A 143 -2.10 1.50 12.96
C ALA A 143 -2.34 2.96 12.51
N VAL A 144 -1.74 3.36 11.39
CA VAL A 144 -1.92 4.70 10.81
C VAL A 144 -3.38 4.90 10.36
N LEU A 145 -4.01 3.87 9.79
CA LEU A 145 -5.40 3.94 9.35
C LEU A 145 -6.37 4.11 10.53
N ILE A 146 -6.17 3.38 11.63
CA ILE A 146 -6.97 3.54 12.86
C ILE A 146 -6.87 4.97 13.38
N GLU A 147 -5.67 5.52 13.47
CA GLU A 147 -5.48 6.92 13.89
C GLU A 147 -6.13 7.91 12.90
N HIS A 148 -5.94 7.70 11.61
CA HIS A 148 -6.47 8.57 10.55
C HIS A 148 -7.99 8.65 10.57
N THR A 149 -8.66 7.53 10.84
CA THR A 149 -10.13 7.43 10.88
C THR A 149 -10.71 7.63 12.28
N ALA A 150 -9.86 7.79 13.30
CA ALA A 150 -10.26 7.76 14.72
C ALA A 150 -11.11 6.51 15.07
N GLY A 151 -10.81 5.37 14.42
CA GLY A 151 -11.54 4.12 14.54
C GLY A 151 -12.82 4.02 13.69
N HIS A 152 -13.25 5.11 13.06
CA HIS A 152 -14.42 5.12 12.18
C HIS A 152 -14.05 4.75 10.76
N PHE A 153 -13.91 3.47 10.50
CA PHE A 153 -13.55 2.96 9.19
C PHE A 153 -14.61 3.24 8.12
N PRO A 154 -14.23 3.36 6.85
CA PRO A 154 -15.17 3.24 5.75
C PRO A 154 -15.94 1.93 5.85
N LEU A 155 -17.23 1.91 5.50
CA LEU A 155 -18.11 0.76 5.68
C LEU A 155 -17.52 -0.55 5.12
N TRP A 156 -16.85 -0.50 3.97
CA TRP A 156 -16.25 -1.67 3.33
C TRP A 156 -15.06 -2.28 4.12
N LEU A 157 -14.43 -1.50 5.03
CA LEU A 157 -13.36 -1.95 5.93
C LEU A 157 -13.85 -2.29 7.34
N THR A 158 -15.06 -1.85 7.71
CA THR A 158 -15.61 -2.10 9.04
C THR A 158 -15.80 -3.61 9.25
N PRO A 159 -15.26 -4.21 10.33
CA PRO A 159 -15.42 -5.65 10.59
C PRO A 159 -16.89 -6.09 10.68
N ASP A 160 -17.69 -5.39 11.49
CA ASP A 160 -19.14 -5.58 11.63
C ASP A 160 -19.85 -4.46 10.87
N GLN A 161 -20.32 -4.75 9.65
CA GLN A 161 -20.95 -3.72 8.80
C GLN A 161 -22.40 -3.44 9.19
N VAL A 162 -23.11 -4.47 9.64
CA VAL A 162 -24.51 -4.41 10.04
C VAL A 162 -24.73 -5.24 11.29
N VAL A 163 -25.38 -4.66 12.29
CA VAL A 163 -25.87 -5.41 13.44
C VAL A 163 -27.39 -5.34 13.44
N ILE A 164 -28.07 -6.51 13.44
CA ILE A 164 -29.49 -6.64 13.44
C ILE A 164 -29.95 -6.75 14.91
N LEU A 165 -30.85 -5.87 15.30
CA LEU A 165 -31.33 -5.73 16.68
C LEU A 165 -32.80 -6.12 16.77
N PRO A 166 -33.15 -7.40 17.01
CA PRO A 166 -34.54 -7.77 17.21
C PRO A 166 -35.13 -7.10 18.48
N ILE A 167 -36.31 -6.53 18.34
CA ILE A 167 -37.00 -5.81 19.44
C ILE A 167 -37.60 -6.75 20.51
N SER A 168 -37.78 -8.01 20.16
CA SER A 168 -38.15 -9.09 21.08
C SER A 168 -37.71 -10.43 20.52
N GLU A 169 -37.62 -11.46 21.38
CA GLU A 169 -37.24 -12.83 21.03
C GLU A 169 -38.10 -13.43 19.91
N LYS A 170 -39.35 -12.98 19.77
CA LYS A 170 -40.25 -13.43 18.69
C LYS A 170 -39.73 -13.16 17.29
N PHE A 171 -38.79 -12.22 17.14
CA PHE A 171 -38.22 -11.84 15.85
C PHE A 171 -36.82 -12.39 15.62
N ASN A 172 -36.28 -13.22 16.54
CA ASN A 172 -34.92 -13.75 16.42
C ASN A 172 -34.74 -14.59 15.15
N ASP A 173 -35.70 -15.43 14.82
CA ASP A 173 -35.60 -16.28 13.62
C ASP A 173 -35.60 -15.46 12.33
N TYR A 174 -36.44 -14.42 12.28
CA TYR A 174 -36.44 -13.47 11.17
C TYR A 174 -35.11 -12.69 11.09
N ALA A 175 -34.61 -12.21 12.23
CA ALA A 175 -33.32 -11.52 12.29
C ALA A 175 -32.16 -12.40 11.79
N LYS A 176 -32.15 -13.70 12.10
CA LYS A 176 -31.16 -14.67 11.58
C LYS A 176 -31.28 -14.83 10.08
N GLN A 177 -32.49 -14.96 9.53
CA GLN A 177 -32.69 -15.05 8.09
C GLN A 177 -32.17 -13.80 7.36
N VAL A 178 -32.41 -12.61 7.92
CA VAL A 178 -31.89 -11.35 7.38
C VAL A 178 -30.34 -11.33 7.43
N SER A 179 -29.73 -11.78 8.54
CA SER A 179 -28.30 -11.88 8.69
C SER A 179 -27.69 -12.84 7.66
N GLU A 180 -28.29 -14.01 7.48
CA GLU A 180 -27.86 -15.00 6.48
C GLU A 180 -27.95 -14.44 5.07
N TYR A 181 -29.06 -13.76 4.74
CA TYR A 181 -29.22 -13.11 3.43
C TYR A 181 -28.12 -12.08 3.17
N LEU A 182 -27.80 -11.21 4.14
CA LEU A 182 -26.77 -10.20 4.03
C LEU A 182 -25.37 -10.83 3.88
N ASN A 183 -25.05 -11.83 4.71
CA ASN A 183 -23.76 -12.53 4.64
C ASN A 183 -23.57 -13.27 3.30
N ASN A 184 -24.65 -13.84 2.73
CA ASN A 184 -24.61 -14.47 1.41
C ASN A 184 -24.44 -13.46 0.26
N ASN A 185 -24.59 -12.17 0.53
CA ASN A 185 -24.36 -11.07 -0.40
C ASN A 185 -23.13 -10.20 -0.01
N ASP A 186 -22.13 -10.81 0.61
CA ASP A 186 -20.85 -10.20 0.99
C ASP A 186 -20.95 -9.01 1.97
N VAL A 187 -22.06 -8.90 2.72
CA VAL A 187 -22.24 -7.93 3.80
C VAL A 187 -22.05 -8.62 5.14
N ARG A 188 -21.04 -8.23 5.91
CA ARG A 188 -20.77 -8.80 7.24
C ARG A 188 -21.82 -8.35 8.23
N ALA A 189 -22.77 -9.24 8.52
CA ALA A 189 -23.90 -8.97 9.38
C ALA A 189 -23.94 -9.92 10.59
N THR A 190 -24.24 -9.38 11.76
CA THR A 190 -24.41 -10.11 13.01
C THR A 190 -25.79 -9.83 13.63
N VAL A 191 -26.23 -10.68 14.56
CA VAL A 191 -27.48 -10.49 15.28
C VAL A 191 -27.20 -10.33 16.78
N ASP A 192 -27.70 -9.26 17.37
CA ASP A 192 -27.70 -9.09 18.83
C ASP A 192 -29.02 -9.59 19.42
N ASP A 193 -29.11 -10.89 19.70
CA ASP A 193 -30.29 -11.57 20.22
C ASP A 193 -30.37 -11.58 21.77
N ARG A 194 -29.51 -10.79 22.44
CA ARG A 194 -29.54 -10.65 23.90
C ARG A 194 -30.94 -10.21 24.38
N ASN A 195 -31.35 -10.73 25.51
CA ASN A 195 -32.62 -10.28 26.16
C ASN A 195 -32.37 -8.95 26.89
N GLU A 196 -32.29 -7.86 26.11
CA GLU A 196 -32.05 -6.51 26.59
C GLU A 196 -33.00 -5.51 25.88
N LYS A 197 -33.21 -4.35 26.52
CA LYS A 197 -33.99 -3.27 25.92
C LYS A 197 -33.32 -2.77 24.62
N ILE A 198 -34.12 -2.50 23.60
CA ILE A 198 -33.61 -2.07 22.29
C ILE A 198 -32.70 -0.85 22.39
N GLY A 199 -33.01 0.15 23.22
CA GLY A 199 -32.16 1.31 23.41
C GLY A 199 -30.75 0.99 23.99
N ARG A 200 -30.66 -0.10 24.79
CA ARG A 200 -29.34 -0.59 25.27
C ARG A 200 -28.58 -1.30 24.17
N LYS A 201 -29.25 -2.16 23.39
CA LYS A 201 -28.65 -2.83 22.24
C LYS A 201 -28.08 -1.82 21.23
N ILE A 202 -28.83 -0.77 20.91
CA ILE A 202 -28.39 0.31 20.02
C ILE A 202 -27.11 0.93 20.56
N ARG A 203 -27.13 1.46 21.78
CA ARG A 203 -25.96 2.11 22.40
C ARG A 203 -24.74 1.21 22.46
N ASP A 204 -24.91 -0.06 22.90
CA ASP A 204 -23.80 -1.01 23.01
C ASP A 204 -23.17 -1.34 21.66
N ASN A 205 -23.93 -1.31 20.56
CA ASN A 205 -23.44 -1.60 19.22
C ASN A 205 -22.91 -0.35 18.49
N GLU A 206 -23.34 0.86 18.85
CA GLU A 206 -22.76 2.13 18.37
C GLU A 206 -21.36 2.40 18.97
N MET A 207 -21.06 1.80 20.13
CA MET A 207 -19.79 1.98 20.85
C MET A 207 -18.72 0.94 20.47
N LYS A 208 -19.02 0.00 19.59
CA LYS A 208 -18.06 -1.01 19.09
C LYS A 208 -17.33 -0.50 17.87
#